data_a2f75a2abeb8ce5ed0ab9f04cfe457ab
#
_entry.id   a2f75a2abeb8ce5ed0ab9f04cfe457ab
#
_cell.length_a   1.000
_cell.length_b   1.000
_cell.length_c   1.000
_cell.angle_alpha   90.00
_cell.angle_beta   90.00
_cell.angle_gamma   90.00
#
_symmetry.space_group_name_H-M   'P 1'
#
loop_
_entity.id
_entity.type
_entity.pdbx_description
1 polymer ?
#
loop_
_entity_poly.entity_id
_entity_poly.type
_entity_poly.pdbx_seq_one_letter_code
_entity_poly.pdbx_strand_id
1 'polypeptide(L)'
;MTPRTINRFFRTVAQEFGGTATLIITGAAAGSLWGHIRPSQDIDFGVRLDHRSPAGWERFQAAVSRTVQRTGIQVNYAEDIDRWSSLSLLDYRRHTKPYRQIGTLRIRLLDPVYWSIGKLSRYFDLDVDDVATVLKRQHVPVDPAIRIWAKTLRVSPRSMSLVQFRSQVEHFLRTYGRSIWGSRFNADAAVRQFHQAAGIQK
;
A
#
# COMPACT_ATOMS: atom_id res chain seq x y z
N MET A 1 13.51 6.36 3.99
CA MET A 1 13.52 5.23 4.97
C MET A 1 14.22 4.04 4.34
N THR A 2 15.07 3.31 5.08
CA THR A 2 15.77 2.12 4.56
C THR A 2 15.18 0.83 5.12
N PRO A 3 15.32 -0.32 4.43
CA PRO A 3 14.89 -1.62 4.98
C PRO A 3 15.53 -1.93 6.36
N ARG A 4 16.77 -1.51 6.58
CA ARG A 4 17.46 -1.67 7.88
C ARG A 4 16.74 -0.90 9.00
N THR A 5 16.35 0.34 8.73
CA THR A 5 15.61 1.21 9.67
C THR A 5 14.24 0.62 10.00
N ILE A 6 13.49 0.17 8.98
CA ILE A 6 12.18 -0.47 9.14
C ILE A 6 12.30 -1.74 10.00
N ASN A 7 13.27 -2.58 9.70
CA ASN A 7 13.50 -3.81 10.46
C ASN A 7 13.93 -3.54 11.91
N ARG A 8 14.72 -2.49 12.17
CA ARG A 8 15.09 -2.07 13.53
C ARG A 8 13.84 -1.68 14.32
N PHE A 9 12.97 -0.87 13.73
CA PHE A 9 11.71 -0.47 14.36
C PHE A 9 10.87 -1.69 14.78
N PHE A 10 10.58 -2.60 13.85
CA PHE A 10 9.74 -3.75 14.16
C PHE A 10 10.37 -4.76 15.11
N ARG A 11 11.71 -4.87 15.18
CA ARG A 11 12.37 -5.64 16.24
C ARG A 11 12.12 -5.04 17.62
N THR A 12 12.20 -3.72 17.72
CA THR A 12 11.92 -3.03 18.99
C THR A 12 10.45 -3.17 19.38
N VAL A 13 9.50 -3.03 18.42
CA VAL A 13 8.08 -3.30 18.70
C VAL A 13 7.87 -4.73 19.21
N ALA A 14 8.50 -5.73 18.59
CA ALA A 14 8.37 -7.12 19.01
C ALA A 14 8.84 -7.35 20.47
N GLN A 15 9.96 -6.71 20.84
CA GLN A 15 10.51 -6.77 22.21
C GLN A 15 9.57 -6.08 23.22
N GLU A 16 9.03 -4.90 22.86
CA GLU A 16 8.19 -4.11 23.76
C GLU A 16 6.76 -4.67 23.91
N PHE A 17 6.23 -5.29 22.87
CA PHE A 17 4.85 -5.78 22.87
C PHE A 17 4.71 -7.17 23.50
N GLY A 18 5.59 -8.10 23.17
CA GLY A 18 5.58 -9.48 23.66
C GLY A 18 4.35 -10.33 23.23
N GLY A 19 3.37 -9.71 22.58
CA GLY A 19 2.17 -10.39 22.07
C GLY A 19 2.27 -10.76 20.59
N THR A 20 1.24 -11.43 20.06
CA THR A 20 1.19 -11.88 18.66
C THR A 20 0.34 -10.95 17.80
N ALA A 21 0.89 -10.54 16.65
CA ALA A 21 0.19 -9.69 15.69
C ALA A 21 0.66 -9.91 14.25
N THR A 22 -0.21 -9.57 13.31
CA THR A 22 0.15 -9.38 11.90
C THR A 22 0.18 -7.89 11.60
N LEU A 23 1.31 -7.41 11.08
CA LEU A 23 1.51 -6.02 10.69
C LEU A 23 1.62 -5.95 9.16
N ILE A 24 0.85 -5.07 8.53
CA ILE A 24 0.80 -4.92 7.06
C ILE A 24 1.38 -3.55 6.71
N ILE A 25 2.61 -3.55 6.21
CA ILE A 25 3.31 -2.32 5.84
C ILE A 25 2.71 -1.77 4.54
N THR A 26 2.47 -0.47 4.51
CA THR A 26 2.02 0.32 3.36
C THR A 26 2.85 1.61 3.22
N GLY A 27 2.35 2.62 2.52
CA GLY A 27 3.02 3.91 2.36
C GLY A 27 4.40 3.83 1.69
N ALA A 28 5.25 4.80 1.96
CA ALA A 28 6.60 4.86 1.39
C ALA A 28 7.51 3.75 1.93
N ALA A 29 7.26 3.26 3.15
CA ALA A 29 7.99 2.15 3.73
C ALA A 29 7.82 0.86 2.93
N ALA A 30 6.59 0.55 2.47
CA ALA A 30 6.36 -0.58 1.58
C ALA A 30 7.10 -0.42 0.25
N GLY A 31 7.06 0.78 -0.38
CA GLY A 31 7.83 1.10 -1.58
C GLY A 31 9.31 0.81 -1.41
N SER A 32 9.89 1.20 -0.27
CA SER A 32 11.30 0.93 0.05
C SER A 32 11.60 -0.57 0.13
N LEU A 33 10.70 -1.36 0.67
CA LEU A 33 10.84 -2.82 0.76
C LEU A 33 10.58 -3.52 -0.59
N TRP A 34 9.83 -2.89 -1.49
CA TRP A 34 9.69 -3.30 -2.90
C TRP A 34 10.90 -2.88 -3.77
N GLY A 35 11.91 -2.24 -3.17
CA GLY A 35 13.15 -1.85 -3.83
C GLY A 35 13.19 -0.41 -4.33
N HIS A 36 12.18 0.41 -4.06
CA HIS A 36 12.18 1.84 -4.38
C HIS A 36 12.44 2.68 -3.12
N ILE A 37 13.72 2.86 -2.79
CA ILE A 37 14.15 3.61 -1.60
C ILE A 37 14.10 5.10 -1.91
N ARG A 38 13.25 5.82 -1.18
CA ARG A 38 13.23 7.28 -1.17
C ARG A 38 13.17 7.83 0.26
N PRO A 39 13.45 9.12 0.46
CA PRO A 39 13.23 9.76 1.76
C PRO A 39 11.79 9.59 2.22
N SER A 40 11.62 9.11 3.45
CA SER A 40 10.36 9.07 4.17
C SER A 40 10.67 9.24 5.65
N GLN A 41 9.80 9.92 6.38
CA GLN A 41 9.98 10.20 7.82
C GLN A 41 9.27 9.17 8.69
N ASP A 42 8.26 8.47 8.16
CA ASP A 42 7.36 7.59 8.90
C ASP A 42 7.24 6.19 8.29
N ILE A 43 6.67 5.29 9.09
CA ILE A 43 6.28 3.94 8.66
C ILE A 43 4.76 3.84 8.81
N ASP A 44 4.06 3.64 7.68
CA ASP A 44 2.63 3.40 7.67
C ASP A 44 2.34 1.90 7.71
N PHE A 45 1.47 1.44 8.62
CA PHE A 45 1.10 0.03 8.67
C PHE A 45 -0.28 -0.25 9.29
N GLY A 46 -0.93 -1.29 8.80
CA GLY A 46 -2.11 -1.87 9.43
C GLY A 46 -1.74 -2.87 10.51
N VAL A 47 -2.60 -3.02 11.53
CA VAL A 47 -2.38 -3.92 12.67
C VAL A 47 -3.54 -4.88 12.81
N ARG A 48 -3.25 -6.16 12.95
CA ARG A 48 -4.22 -7.18 13.35
C ARG A 48 -3.65 -7.98 14.50
N LEU A 49 -4.18 -7.75 15.69
CA LEU A 49 -3.87 -8.57 16.86
C LEU A 49 -4.51 -9.95 16.73
N ASP A 50 -3.82 -11.01 17.12
CA ASP A 50 -4.37 -12.37 17.09
C ASP A 50 -5.47 -12.54 18.14
N HIS A 51 -5.27 -11.95 19.32
CA HIS A 51 -6.29 -11.85 20.37
C HIS A 51 -6.79 -10.42 20.47
N ARG A 52 -7.92 -10.15 19.84
CA ARG A 52 -8.56 -8.83 19.86
C ARG A 52 -9.19 -8.57 21.22
N SER A 53 -8.66 -7.58 21.92
CA SER A 53 -9.26 -7.03 23.14
C SER A 53 -8.83 -5.57 23.30
N PRO A 54 -9.62 -4.72 23.97
CA PRO A 54 -9.22 -3.36 24.29
C PRO A 54 -7.87 -3.30 25.00
N ALA A 55 -7.66 -4.12 26.02
CA ALA A 55 -6.39 -4.19 26.76
C ALA A 55 -5.21 -4.67 25.87
N GLY A 56 -5.46 -5.57 24.91
CA GLY A 56 -4.45 -5.99 23.93
C GLY A 56 -4.05 -4.82 23.00
N TRP A 57 -5.02 -4.04 22.58
CA TRP A 57 -4.79 -2.86 21.76
C TRP A 57 -4.00 -1.79 22.52
N GLU A 58 -4.40 -1.48 23.74
CA GLU A 58 -3.69 -0.52 24.62
C GLU A 58 -2.22 -0.93 24.85
N ARG A 59 -1.98 -2.22 25.13
CA ARG A 59 -0.60 -2.75 25.25
C ARG A 59 0.20 -2.58 23.95
N PHE A 60 -0.42 -2.83 22.80
CA PHE A 60 0.24 -2.64 21.51
C PHE A 60 0.58 -1.16 21.29
N GLN A 61 -0.37 -0.25 21.55
CA GLN A 61 -0.15 1.20 21.44
C GLN A 61 0.99 1.67 22.35
N ALA A 62 1.00 1.22 23.62
CA ALA A 62 2.07 1.53 24.55
C ALA A 62 3.44 1.03 24.07
N ALA A 63 3.50 -0.17 23.50
CA ALA A 63 4.72 -0.73 22.92
C ALA A 63 5.23 0.08 21.71
N VAL A 64 4.31 0.51 20.83
CA VAL A 64 4.65 1.39 19.70
C VAL A 64 5.16 2.75 20.21
N SER A 65 4.50 3.36 21.19
CA SER A 65 4.93 4.64 21.79
C SER A 65 6.33 4.56 22.37
N ARG A 66 6.64 3.53 23.17
CA ARG A 66 8.00 3.31 23.68
C ARG A 66 9.01 3.10 22.55
N THR A 67 8.60 2.38 21.50
CA THR A 67 9.47 2.15 20.32
C THR A 67 9.79 3.47 19.61
N VAL A 68 8.79 4.33 19.39
CA VAL A 68 8.99 5.68 18.80
C VAL A 68 9.98 6.48 19.63
N GLN A 69 9.79 6.52 20.97
CA GLN A 69 10.70 7.22 21.89
C GLN A 69 12.14 6.70 21.80
N ARG A 70 12.33 5.35 21.73
CA ARG A 70 13.66 4.72 21.68
C ARG A 70 14.36 4.86 20.34
N THR A 71 13.60 4.87 19.25
CA THR A 71 14.17 4.81 17.89
C THR A 71 14.17 6.14 17.16
N GLY A 72 13.35 7.12 17.59
CA GLY A 72 13.07 8.36 16.89
C GLY A 72 12.28 8.21 15.58
N ILE A 73 11.81 6.99 15.26
CA ILE A 73 11.12 6.68 14.01
C ILE A 73 9.63 6.94 14.20
N GLN A 74 9.08 7.87 13.42
CA GLN A 74 7.65 8.18 13.42
C GLN A 74 6.85 7.10 12.71
N VAL A 75 5.60 6.90 13.12
CA VAL A 75 4.71 5.90 12.52
C VAL A 75 3.27 6.38 12.49
N ASN A 76 2.54 5.90 11.47
CA ASN A 76 1.09 5.94 11.42
C ASN A 76 0.58 4.51 11.38
N TYR A 77 -0.38 4.17 12.24
CA TYR A 77 -0.94 2.83 12.25
C TYR A 77 -2.42 2.81 12.64
N ALA A 78 -3.12 1.81 12.15
CA ALA A 78 -4.53 1.60 12.45
C ALA A 78 -4.88 0.10 12.40
N GLU A 79 -5.96 -0.30 13.05
CA GLU A 79 -6.53 -1.64 12.86
C GLU A 79 -7.04 -1.82 11.43
N ASP A 80 -7.49 -0.75 10.79
CA ASP A 80 -8.00 -0.75 9.43
C ASP A 80 -7.48 0.44 8.63
N ILE A 81 -6.52 0.17 7.74
CA ILE A 81 -5.94 1.18 6.85
C ILE A 81 -6.86 1.58 5.69
N ASP A 82 -7.95 0.84 5.44
CA ASP A 82 -8.96 1.22 4.45
C ASP A 82 -9.59 2.59 4.80
N ARG A 83 -9.65 2.91 6.09
CA ARG A 83 -10.14 4.20 6.58
C ARG A 83 -9.26 5.40 6.22
N TRP A 84 -8.02 5.18 5.80
CA TRP A 84 -7.11 6.24 5.38
C TRP A 84 -7.33 6.67 3.93
N SER A 85 -8.12 5.91 3.18
CA SER A 85 -8.42 6.17 1.78
C SER A 85 -9.89 6.54 1.61
N SER A 86 -10.15 7.48 0.69
CA SER A 86 -11.50 7.75 0.20
C SER A 86 -12.01 6.69 -0.79
N LEU A 87 -11.15 5.75 -1.16
CA LEU A 87 -11.43 4.63 -2.05
C LEU A 87 -11.23 3.31 -1.32
N SER A 88 -12.00 2.30 -1.69
CA SER A 88 -11.86 0.96 -1.12
C SER A 88 -10.53 0.32 -1.49
N LEU A 89 -9.82 -0.23 -0.50
CA LEU A 89 -8.62 -1.06 -0.70
C LEU A 89 -8.96 -2.55 -0.91
N LEU A 90 -10.20 -2.89 -1.25
CA LEU A 90 -10.63 -4.21 -1.75
C LEU A 90 -10.22 -5.40 -0.85
N ASP A 91 -10.57 -5.37 0.44
CA ASP A 91 -10.18 -6.46 1.37
C ASP A 91 -8.65 -6.69 1.37
N TYR A 92 -7.92 -5.61 1.45
CA TYR A 92 -6.46 -5.55 1.40
C TYR A 92 -5.75 -6.59 2.27
N ARG A 93 -6.36 -7.01 3.39
CA ARG A 93 -5.77 -7.96 4.34
C ARG A 93 -5.44 -9.31 3.71
N ARG A 94 -6.20 -9.73 2.69
CA ARG A 94 -5.97 -10.95 1.92
C ARG A 94 -4.91 -10.76 0.82
N HIS A 95 -4.68 -9.52 0.42
CA HIS A 95 -3.81 -9.14 -0.69
C HIS A 95 -2.48 -8.58 -0.17
N THR A 96 -1.75 -9.44 0.52
CA THR A 96 -0.45 -9.11 1.12
C THR A 96 0.56 -10.20 0.84
N LYS A 97 1.84 -9.84 0.77
CA LYS A 97 2.95 -10.79 0.64
C LYS A 97 3.70 -10.91 1.97
N PRO A 98 4.11 -12.12 2.39
CA PRO A 98 4.98 -12.28 3.55
C PRO A 98 6.29 -11.51 3.33
N TYR A 99 6.72 -10.78 4.34
CA TYR A 99 8.03 -10.12 4.31
C TYR A 99 8.98 -10.77 5.31
N ARG A 100 8.63 -10.77 6.59
CA ARG A 100 9.49 -11.31 7.64
C ARG A 100 8.67 -11.65 8.88
N GLN A 101 9.13 -12.66 9.61
CA GLN A 101 8.72 -12.86 11.00
C GLN A 101 9.79 -12.29 11.93
N ILE A 102 9.37 -11.52 12.92
CA ILE A 102 10.24 -10.90 13.93
C ILE A 102 9.66 -11.22 15.31
N GLY A 103 10.25 -12.20 16.00
CA GLY A 103 9.67 -12.74 17.22
C GLY A 103 8.25 -13.25 16.95
N THR A 104 7.29 -12.73 17.69
CA THR A 104 5.86 -13.08 17.57
C THR A 104 5.09 -12.24 16.53
N LEU A 105 5.76 -11.27 15.89
CA LEU A 105 5.15 -10.41 14.86
C LEU A 105 5.33 -10.98 13.45
N ARG A 106 4.24 -11.13 12.72
CA ARG A 106 4.23 -11.46 11.30
C ARG A 106 4.16 -10.16 10.49
N ILE A 107 5.26 -9.81 9.83
CA ILE A 107 5.34 -8.62 8.98
C ILE A 107 5.00 -9.01 7.55
N ARG A 108 4.05 -8.32 6.96
CA ARG A 108 3.59 -8.49 5.59
C ARG A 108 3.67 -7.15 4.84
N LEU A 109 3.77 -7.21 3.53
CA LEU A 109 3.68 -6.04 2.66
C LEU A 109 2.34 -6.05 1.94
N LEU A 110 1.71 -4.90 1.84
CA LEU A 110 0.54 -4.75 0.96
C LEU A 110 0.97 -5.04 -0.48
N ASP A 111 0.19 -5.84 -1.21
CA ASP A 111 0.48 -6.17 -2.61
C ASP A 111 0.69 -4.89 -3.45
N PRO A 112 1.64 -4.86 -4.40
CA PRO A 112 1.97 -3.66 -5.16
C PRO A 112 0.78 -2.99 -5.85
N VAL A 113 -0.16 -3.77 -6.39
CA VAL A 113 -1.34 -3.18 -7.06
C VAL A 113 -2.32 -2.58 -6.05
N TYR A 114 -2.57 -3.26 -4.95
CA TYR A 114 -3.43 -2.74 -3.87
C TYR A 114 -2.80 -1.50 -3.22
N TRP A 115 -1.49 -1.52 -3.00
CA TRP A 115 -0.73 -0.39 -2.51
C TRP A 115 -0.80 0.82 -3.46
N SER A 116 -0.79 0.60 -4.78
CA SER A 116 -0.87 1.65 -5.78
C SER A 116 -2.21 2.40 -5.77
N ILE A 117 -3.31 1.79 -5.28
CA ILE A 117 -4.62 2.46 -5.20
C ILE A 117 -4.52 3.74 -4.36
N GLY A 118 -3.96 3.64 -3.15
CA GLY A 118 -3.78 4.79 -2.27
C GLY A 118 -2.83 5.85 -2.84
N LYS A 119 -1.82 5.44 -3.60
CA LYS A 119 -0.88 6.33 -4.27
C LYS A 119 -1.53 7.05 -5.46
N LEU A 120 -2.16 6.30 -6.35
CA LEU A 120 -2.85 6.85 -7.50
C LEU A 120 -4.05 7.72 -7.11
N SER A 121 -4.69 7.49 -5.96
CA SER A 121 -5.78 8.35 -5.49
C SER A 121 -5.33 9.75 -5.04
N ARG A 122 -4.07 9.93 -4.63
CA ARG A 122 -3.49 11.23 -4.29
C ARG A 122 -2.80 11.88 -5.49
N TYR A 123 -2.12 11.07 -6.28
CA TYR A 123 -1.48 11.45 -7.53
C TYR A 123 -0.42 12.55 -7.43
N PHE A 124 0.30 12.66 -6.33
CA PHE A 124 1.47 13.55 -6.25
C PHE A 124 2.62 12.97 -7.09
N ASP A 125 3.51 13.82 -7.61
CA ASP A 125 4.63 13.39 -8.45
C ASP A 125 5.44 12.25 -7.84
N LEU A 126 5.76 12.34 -6.55
CA LEU A 126 6.44 11.28 -5.81
C LEU A 126 5.62 9.99 -5.70
N ASP A 127 4.30 10.07 -5.62
CA ASP A 127 3.43 8.90 -5.55
C ASP A 127 3.37 8.18 -6.90
N VAL A 128 3.34 8.94 -7.98
CA VAL A 128 3.34 8.41 -9.36
C VAL A 128 4.66 7.72 -9.67
N ASP A 129 5.78 8.34 -9.32
CA ASP A 129 7.12 7.76 -9.48
C ASP A 129 7.30 6.47 -8.66
N ASP A 130 6.84 6.48 -7.39
CA ASP A 130 6.80 5.30 -6.54
C ASP A 130 6.06 4.15 -7.25
N VAL A 131 4.85 4.41 -7.78
CA VAL A 131 4.02 3.39 -8.43
C VAL A 131 4.70 2.85 -9.69
N ALA A 132 5.16 3.73 -10.57
CA ALA A 132 5.83 3.34 -11.81
C ALA A 132 7.05 2.47 -11.53
N THR A 133 7.90 2.88 -10.57
CA THR A 133 9.10 2.16 -10.20
C THR A 133 8.78 0.79 -9.59
N VAL A 134 7.85 0.73 -8.64
CA VAL A 134 7.49 -0.53 -7.96
C VAL A 134 6.83 -1.51 -8.91
N LEU A 135 5.84 -1.09 -9.73
CA LEU A 135 5.20 -1.98 -10.70
C LEU A 135 6.19 -2.56 -11.70
N LYS A 136 7.13 -1.74 -12.18
CA LYS A 136 8.19 -2.19 -13.09
C LYS A 136 9.13 -3.20 -12.42
N ARG A 137 9.66 -2.89 -11.23
CA ARG A 137 10.61 -3.75 -10.49
C ARG A 137 9.99 -5.07 -10.05
N GLN A 138 8.72 -5.05 -9.69
CA GLN A 138 7.99 -6.24 -9.26
C GLN A 138 7.39 -7.02 -10.45
N HIS A 139 7.68 -6.61 -11.69
CA HIS A 139 7.18 -7.22 -12.92
C HIS A 139 5.67 -7.46 -12.90
N VAL A 140 4.92 -6.48 -12.34
CA VAL A 140 3.47 -6.60 -12.23
C VAL A 140 2.84 -6.56 -13.61
N PRO A 141 2.07 -7.61 -14.02
CA PRO A 141 1.42 -7.59 -15.33
C PRO A 141 0.34 -6.50 -15.38
N VAL A 142 0.12 -5.92 -16.56
CA VAL A 142 -0.83 -4.82 -16.75
C VAL A 142 -2.28 -5.23 -16.49
N ASP A 143 -2.69 -6.42 -16.97
CA ASP A 143 -4.08 -6.87 -16.86
C ASP A 143 -4.58 -7.05 -15.42
N PRO A 144 -3.83 -7.70 -14.51
CA PRO A 144 -4.16 -7.70 -13.08
C PRO A 144 -4.28 -6.30 -12.50
N ALA A 145 -3.37 -5.38 -12.83
CA ALA A 145 -3.43 -4.00 -12.32
C ALA A 145 -4.71 -3.30 -12.78
N ILE A 146 -5.03 -3.35 -14.08
CA ILE A 146 -6.26 -2.78 -14.65
C ILE A 146 -7.50 -3.36 -13.98
N ARG A 147 -7.60 -4.68 -13.81
CA ARG A 147 -8.76 -5.33 -13.16
C ARG A 147 -8.98 -4.86 -11.73
N ILE A 148 -7.90 -4.70 -10.96
CA ILE A 148 -7.98 -4.25 -9.57
C ILE A 148 -8.38 -2.78 -9.49
N TRP A 149 -7.77 -1.90 -10.27
CA TRP A 149 -8.16 -0.49 -10.33
C TRP A 149 -9.60 -0.30 -10.79
N ALA A 150 -10.04 -1.03 -11.81
CA ALA A 150 -11.43 -1.03 -12.26
C ALA A 150 -12.40 -1.55 -11.19
N LYS A 151 -12.02 -2.59 -10.46
CA LYS A 151 -12.82 -3.10 -9.33
C LYS A 151 -12.95 -2.04 -8.22
N THR A 152 -11.85 -1.33 -7.92
CA THR A 152 -11.88 -0.21 -6.96
C THR A 152 -12.93 0.83 -7.36
N LEU A 153 -12.99 1.22 -8.64
CA LEU A 153 -14.03 2.15 -9.13
C LEU A 153 -15.46 1.62 -8.92
N ARG A 154 -15.69 0.32 -9.13
CA ARG A 154 -17.03 -0.26 -9.01
C ARG A 154 -17.54 -0.37 -7.58
N VAL A 155 -16.64 -0.60 -6.62
CA VAL A 155 -17.04 -0.89 -5.22
C VAL A 155 -16.87 0.28 -4.28
N SER A 156 -16.12 1.32 -4.66
CA SER A 156 -15.96 2.52 -3.83
C SER A 156 -17.23 3.38 -3.87
N PRO A 157 -17.55 4.08 -2.78
CA PRO A 157 -18.66 5.02 -2.74
C PRO A 157 -18.51 6.11 -3.81
N ARG A 158 -19.63 6.53 -4.40
CA ARG A 158 -19.63 7.64 -5.36
C ARG A 158 -19.13 8.92 -4.69
N SER A 159 -18.08 9.50 -5.23
CA SER A 159 -17.43 10.72 -4.71
C SER A 159 -16.61 11.40 -5.79
N MET A 160 -16.21 12.65 -5.55
CA MET A 160 -15.26 13.35 -6.43
C MET A 160 -13.90 12.62 -6.48
N SER A 161 -13.46 12.02 -5.36
CA SER A 161 -12.24 11.21 -5.34
C SER A 161 -12.30 10.03 -6.30
N LEU A 162 -13.49 9.44 -6.51
CA LEU A 162 -13.68 8.35 -7.46
C LEU A 162 -13.50 8.82 -8.90
N VAL A 163 -14.05 10.00 -9.23
CA VAL A 163 -13.91 10.63 -10.56
C VAL A 163 -12.44 10.97 -10.82
N GLN A 164 -11.77 11.56 -9.83
CA GLN A 164 -10.36 11.88 -9.91
C GLN A 164 -9.50 10.62 -10.10
N PHE A 165 -9.74 9.58 -9.33
CA PHE A 165 -9.00 8.32 -9.45
C PHE A 165 -9.12 7.70 -10.84
N ARG A 166 -10.32 7.74 -11.44
CA ARG A 166 -10.51 7.31 -12.83
C ARG A 166 -9.56 8.07 -13.77
N SER A 167 -9.60 9.40 -13.75
CA SER A 167 -8.77 10.25 -14.62
C SER A 167 -7.28 10.02 -14.36
N GLN A 168 -6.89 9.82 -13.10
CA GLN A 168 -5.52 9.56 -12.69
C GLN A 168 -5.01 8.21 -13.21
N VAL A 169 -5.82 7.14 -13.17
CA VAL A 169 -5.48 5.85 -13.76
C VAL A 169 -5.35 5.95 -15.27
N GLU A 170 -6.28 6.64 -15.95
CA GLU A 170 -6.20 6.86 -17.40
C GLU A 170 -4.93 7.61 -17.79
N HIS A 171 -4.61 8.69 -17.08
CA HIS A 171 -3.38 9.47 -17.29
C HIS A 171 -2.14 8.62 -17.00
N PHE A 172 -2.12 7.86 -15.91
CA PHE A 172 -1.00 6.98 -15.55
C PHE A 172 -0.72 5.93 -16.63
N LEU A 173 -1.76 5.27 -17.15
CA LEU A 173 -1.62 4.30 -18.25
C LEU A 173 -1.04 4.95 -19.50
N ARG A 174 -1.51 6.16 -19.89
CA ARG A 174 -1.04 6.87 -21.08
C ARG A 174 0.41 7.34 -20.94
N THR A 175 0.76 7.90 -19.79
CA THR A 175 2.03 8.57 -19.59
C THR A 175 3.15 7.61 -19.20
N TYR A 176 2.87 6.67 -18.29
CA TYR A 176 3.90 5.82 -17.70
C TYR A 176 3.87 4.38 -18.21
N GLY A 177 2.82 3.97 -18.88
CA GLY A 177 2.62 2.58 -19.28
C GLY A 177 3.76 1.99 -20.11
N ARG A 178 4.28 2.72 -21.10
CA ARG A 178 5.42 2.25 -21.92
C ARG A 178 6.71 2.09 -21.12
N SER A 179 6.95 2.96 -20.14
CA SER A 179 8.16 2.86 -19.30
C SER A 179 8.12 1.68 -18.34
N ILE A 180 6.91 1.23 -17.97
CA ILE A 180 6.68 0.13 -17.04
C ILE A 180 6.64 -1.20 -17.80
N TRP A 181 5.79 -1.31 -18.85
CA TRP A 181 5.46 -2.55 -19.54
C TRP A 181 6.13 -2.73 -20.91
N GLY A 182 6.99 -1.78 -21.29
CA GLY A 182 7.82 -1.88 -22.49
C GLY A 182 7.21 -1.25 -23.75
N SER A 183 8.01 -1.23 -24.84
CA SER A 183 7.67 -0.50 -26.09
C SER A 183 6.40 -1.00 -26.79
N ARG A 184 6.04 -2.27 -26.62
CA ARG A 184 4.84 -2.88 -27.20
C ARG A 184 3.56 -2.57 -26.43
N PHE A 185 3.64 -1.89 -25.29
CA PHE A 185 2.46 -1.48 -24.53
C PHE A 185 1.61 -0.49 -25.32
N ASN A 186 0.31 -0.80 -25.48
CA ASN A 186 -0.67 0.05 -26.15
C ASN A 186 -1.54 0.75 -25.09
N ALA A 187 -1.28 2.02 -24.87
CA ALA A 187 -1.97 2.83 -23.86
C ALA A 187 -3.48 2.95 -24.13
N ASP A 188 -3.89 3.15 -25.39
CA ASP A 188 -5.31 3.29 -25.71
C ASP A 188 -6.07 1.98 -25.53
N ALA A 189 -5.45 0.84 -25.87
CA ALA A 189 -6.04 -0.46 -25.60
C ALA A 189 -6.18 -0.70 -24.09
N ALA A 190 -5.17 -0.35 -23.28
CA ALA A 190 -5.19 -0.48 -21.83
C ALA A 190 -6.29 0.40 -21.19
N VAL A 191 -6.45 1.64 -21.66
CA VAL A 191 -7.52 2.54 -21.19
C VAL A 191 -8.90 1.99 -21.58
N ARG A 192 -9.07 1.48 -22.80
CA ARG A 192 -10.35 0.85 -23.20
C ARG A 192 -10.66 -0.37 -22.32
N GLN A 193 -9.67 -1.21 -22.06
CA GLN A 193 -9.80 -2.37 -21.15
C GLN A 193 -10.18 -1.94 -19.73
N PHE A 194 -9.57 -0.86 -19.23
CA PHE A 194 -9.91 -0.29 -17.92
C PHE A 194 -11.36 0.19 -17.87
N HIS A 195 -11.83 0.94 -18.90
CA HIS A 195 -13.21 1.38 -18.99
C HIS A 195 -14.18 0.21 -19.03
N GLN A 196 -13.93 -0.78 -19.89
CA GLN A 196 -14.76 -1.98 -20.00
C GLN A 196 -14.83 -2.73 -18.65
N ALA A 197 -13.68 -2.93 -18.00
CA ALA A 197 -13.61 -3.61 -16.70
C ALA A 197 -14.28 -2.79 -15.59
N ALA A 198 -14.31 -1.46 -15.69
CA ALA A 198 -14.98 -0.57 -14.74
C ALA A 198 -16.50 -0.41 -15.00
N GLY A 199 -17.02 -0.93 -16.11
CA GLY A 199 -18.43 -0.74 -16.51
C GLY A 199 -18.73 0.68 -16.98
N ILE A 200 -17.72 1.41 -17.47
CA ILE A 200 -17.90 2.76 -18.03
C ILE A 200 -18.35 2.61 -19.47
N GLN A 201 -19.59 2.97 -19.74
CA GLN A 201 -20.09 3.11 -21.10
C GLN A 201 -19.49 4.36 -21.76
N LYS A 202 -19.24 4.28 -23.07
CA LYS A 202 -18.81 5.42 -23.88
C LYS A 202 -19.93 6.45 -24.01
#